data_cf94751af39f02b3d7473d5e6b7957ca
#
_entry.id   cf94751af39f02b3d7473d5e6b7957ca
#
_cell.length_a   1.000
_cell.length_b   1.000
_cell.length_c   1.000
_cell.angle_alpha   90.00
_cell.angle_beta   90.00
_cell.angle_gamma   90.00
#
_symmetry.space_group_name_H-M   'P 1'
#
loop_
_entity.id
_entity.type
_entity.pdbx_description
1 polymer ?
#
loop_
_entity_poly.entity_id
_entity_poly.type
_entity_poly.pdbx_seq_one_letter_code
_entity_poly.pdbx_strand_id
1 'polypeptide(L)'
;KYSTRILDALPDMLTVFDHDANIIELASSPSTNHVEGINADNITHSNVKDILPPEAYESVRQNMDRVILTGESSTSRHDLMLDGILHHYENRIFPLDNEYLLCMCRDISEQWNAEQTNKKQQKELEAARIKAEESDRLKSAFLANMSHEIRTPLNAIVGFSKLVIDAECTNEKEQYAEIIERNSEILLNLFNDILDLSSLEADSLSFNIRPIKLIDICLQLEQQFCYKVKNGTKLILDDVDTELYVSGDWNRIIQIISNLLSNAAKFTPKGEIHFGYREKEDFVEFYVKDSGIGIPAERVATIFQRFGKINDFVQGTGLGLTLCRMLVEKMGGRIWLRSQEGKGSRFYFTLPLIRQ
;
A
#
# COMPACT_ATOMS: atom_id res chain seq x y z
N LYS A 1 40.77 35.13 -37.67
CA LYS A 1 41.38 35.12 -36.32
C LYS A 1 40.37 34.91 -35.17
N TYR A 2 39.12 35.42 -35.27
CA TYR A 2 38.07 35.20 -34.29
C TYR A 2 37.28 33.91 -34.59
N SER A 3 37.03 33.58 -35.85
CA SER A 3 36.27 32.39 -36.27
C SER A 3 36.88 31.07 -35.78
N THR A 4 38.21 30.92 -35.90
CA THR A 4 38.92 29.72 -35.42
C THR A 4 38.85 29.58 -33.92
N ARG A 5 38.99 30.68 -33.15
CA ARG A 5 38.87 30.65 -31.68
C ARG A 5 37.46 30.35 -31.18
N ILE A 6 36.44 30.73 -31.93
CA ILE A 6 35.04 30.41 -31.62
C ILE A 6 34.80 28.91 -31.85
N LEU A 7 35.28 28.37 -32.96
CA LEU A 7 35.21 26.94 -33.26
C LEU A 7 35.93 26.09 -32.22
N ASP A 8 37.13 26.50 -31.80
CA ASP A 8 37.91 25.81 -30.77
C ASP A 8 37.27 25.86 -29.37
N ALA A 9 36.36 26.81 -29.11
CA ALA A 9 35.68 26.99 -27.85
C ALA A 9 34.34 26.26 -27.77
N LEU A 10 33.83 25.74 -28.88
CA LEU A 10 32.57 24.99 -28.90
C LEU A 10 32.80 23.58 -28.36
N PRO A 11 31.98 23.11 -27.44
CA PRO A 11 32.08 21.77 -26.90
C PRO A 11 31.54 20.69 -27.89
N ASP A 12 31.06 21.13 -29.04
CA ASP A 12 30.35 20.29 -30.01
C ASP A 12 31.32 19.91 -31.16
N MET A 13 31.15 18.72 -31.71
CA MET A 13 31.82 18.29 -32.91
C MET A 13 31.09 18.85 -34.12
N LEU A 14 31.82 19.52 -35.00
CA LEU A 14 31.31 20.10 -36.25
C LEU A 14 31.77 19.25 -37.43
N THR A 15 30.83 18.84 -38.27
CA THR A 15 31.11 18.02 -39.47
C THR A 15 30.44 18.65 -40.68
N VAL A 16 31.17 18.82 -41.75
CA VAL A 16 30.63 19.24 -43.04
C VAL A 16 30.44 18.03 -43.92
N PHE A 17 29.25 17.83 -44.45
CA PHE A 17 28.87 16.72 -45.36
C PHE A 17 28.47 17.29 -46.72
N ASP A 18 28.67 16.46 -47.75
CA ASP A 18 27.93 16.60 -49.00
C ASP A 18 26.51 15.97 -48.91
N HIS A 19 25.71 16.09 -49.94
CA HIS A 19 24.35 15.55 -49.99
C HIS A 19 24.31 14.01 -49.97
N ASP A 20 25.42 13.34 -50.28
CA ASP A 20 25.58 11.88 -50.26
C ASP A 20 26.11 11.36 -48.90
N ALA A 21 26.22 12.25 -47.90
CA ALA A 21 26.72 11.97 -46.56
C ALA A 21 28.24 11.63 -46.52
N ASN A 22 29.02 12.10 -47.47
CA ASN A 22 30.46 12.01 -47.37
C ASN A 22 30.99 13.17 -46.53
N ILE A 23 31.91 12.87 -45.63
CA ILE A 23 32.52 13.86 -44.73
C ILE A 23 33.58 14.64 -45.51
N ILE A 24 33.37 15.92 -45.67
CA ILE A 24 34.25 16.83 -46.36
C ILE A 24 35.26 17.47 -45.38
N GLU A 25 34.78 17.86 -44.22
CA GLU A 25 35.62 18.50 -43.20
C GLU A 25 35.08 18.10 -41.80
N LEU A 26 35.98 17.86 -40.87
CA LEU A 26 35.70 17.57 -39.48
C LEU A 26 36.47 18.58 -38.62
N ALA A 27 35.75 19.45 -37.95
CA ALA A 27 36.33 20.35 -36.93
C ALA A 27 35.95 19.80 -35.55
N SER A 28 36.90 19.22 -34.83
CA SER A 28 36.70 18.77 -33.44
C SER A 28 37.40 19.76 -32.49
N SER A 29 36.70 20.10 -31.40
CA SER A 29 37.36 20.78 -30.28
C SER A 29 38.32 19.82 -29.56
N PRO A 30 39.41 20.31 -28.97
CA PRO A 30 40.30 19.49 -28.13
C PRO A 30 39.56 18.75 -26.99
N SER A 31 38.39 19.23 -26.59
CA SER A 31 37.52 18.56 -25.61
C SER A 31 36.68 17.39 -26.16
N THR A 32 36.60 17.26 -27.48
CA THR A 32 35.84 16.16 -28.15
C THR A 32 36.71 15.01 -28.65
N ASN A 33 38.03 15.05 -28.43
CA ASN A 33 38.97 13.99 -28.79
C ASN A 33 38.82 12.67 -28.02
N HIS A 34 37.73 12.49 -27.29
CA HIS A 34 37.49 11.26 -26.50
C HIS A 34 36.66 10.21 -27.23
N VAL A 35 36.32 10.38 -28.49
CA VAL A 35 35.78 9.27 -29.28
C VAL A 35 37.00 8.50 -29.80
N GLU A 36 37.45 7.50 -29.03
CA GLU A 36 38.52 6.57 -29.44
C GLU A 36 38.15 5.97 -30.80
N GLY A 37 39.06 6.09 -31.76
CA GLY A 37 38.83 5.60 -33.12
C GLY A 37 38.32 6.66 -34.12
N ILE A 38 37.85 7.81 -33.69
CA ILE A 38 37.47 8.95 -34.56
C ILE A 38 38.61 9.96 -34.57
N ASN A 39 39.59 9.74 -35.42
CA ASN A 39 40.66 10.73 -35.66
C ASN A 39 40.30 11.51 -36.92
N ALA A 40 40.36 12.84 -36.87
CA ALA A 40 39.98 13.72 -37.98
C ALA A 40 40.65 13.33 -39.30
N ASP A 41 41.92 12.87 -39.24
CA ASP A 41 42.69 12.45 -40.40
C ASP A 41 42.18 11.11 -41.01
N ASN A 42 41.52 10.26 -40.26
CA ASN A 42 41.05 8.94 -40.71
C ASN A 42 39.60 8.96 -41.23
N ILE A 43 38.83 10.00 -40.96
CA ILE A 43 37.39 10.04 -41.24
C ILE A 43 37.07 11.03 -42.38
N THR A 44 37.94 12.03 -42.63
CA THR A 44 37.78 12.93 -43.75
C THR A 44 37.76 12.11 -45.05
N HIS A 45 36.73 12.31 -45.89
CA HIS A 45 36.43 11.56 -47.11
C HIS A 45 35.79 10.18 -46.92
N SER A 46 35.45 9.78 -45.66
CA SER A 46 34.61 8.60 -45.41
C SER A 46 33.13 8.93 -45.52
N ASN A 47 32.31 7.92 -45.78
CA ASN A 47 30.86 8.10 -45.72
C ASN A 47 30.36 7.84 -44.28
N VAL A 48 29.41 8.64 -43.79
CA VAL A 48 28.82 8.51 -42.46
C VAL A 48 28.23 7.10 -42.22
N LYS A 49 27.76 6.41 -43.30
CA LYS A 49 27.26 5.05 -43.25
C LYS A 49 28.32 4.03 -42.80
N ASP A 50 29.60 4.29 -43.10
CA ASP A 50 30.70 3.39 -42.76
C ASP A 50 31.16 3.57 -41.29
N ILE A 51 30.71 4.65 -40.62
CA ILE A 51 31.13 5.05 -39.29
C ILE A 51 30.04 4.76 -38.26
N LEU A 52 28.78 5.06 -38.58
CA LEU A 52 27.67 4.91 -37.68
C LEU A 52 26.99 3.52 -37.81
N PRO A 53 26.49 2.98 -36.68
CA PRO A 53 25.59 1.84 -36.72
C PRO A 53 24.35 2.13 -37.60
N PRO A 54 23.75 1.10 -38.22
CA PRO A 54 22.63 1.28 -39.17
C PRO A 54 21.48 2.16 -38.65
N GLU A 55 21.07 1.97 -37.40
CA GLU A 55 19.97 2.75 -36.79
C GLU A 55 20.33 4.23 -36.61
N ALA A 56 21.55 4.51 -36.15
CA ALA A 56 22.04 5.88 -35.99
C ALA A 56 22.22 6.57 -37.36
N TYR A 57 22.77 5.84 -38.35
CA TYR A 57 22.87 6.36 -39.71
C TYR A 57 21.52 6.71 -40.31
N GLU A 58 20.52 5.83 -40.17
CA GLU A 58 19.19 6.08 -40.70
C GLU A 58 18.55 7.35 -40.09
N SER A 59 18.71 7.58 -38.78
CA SER A 59 18.28 8.80 -38.10
C SER A 59 18.96 10.06 -38.64
N VAL A 60 20.27 10.00 -38.82
CA VAL A 60 21.05 11.12 -39.38
C VAL A 60 20.66 11.37 -40.83
N ARG A 61 20.52 10.32 -41.65
CA ARG A 61 20.16 10.41 -43.06
C ARG A 61 18.76 11.04 -43.26
N GLN A 62 17.77 10.59 -42.53
CA GLN A 62 16.44 11.20 -42.56
C GLN A 62 16.46 12.67 -42.20
N ASN A 63 17.31 13.04 -41.24
CA ASN A 63 17.50 14.43 -40.84
C ASN A 63 18.17 15.26 -41.94
N MET A 64 19.19 14.74 -42.60
CA MET A 64 19.83 15.36 -43.79
C MET A 64 18.82 15.55 -44.92
N ASP A 65 18.08 14.51 -45.28
CA ASP A 65 17.09 14.57 -46.38
C ASP A 65 16.02 15.63 -46.11
N ARG A 66 15.60 15.80 -44.87
CA ARG A 66 14.69 16.88 -44.48
C ARG A 66 15.29 18.26 -44.69
N VAL A 67 16.57 18.46 -44.26
CA VAL A 67 17.25 19.73 -44.45
C VAL A 67 17.45 20.07 -45.92
N ILE A 68 17.83 19.08 -46.74
CA ILE A 68 17.98 19.23 -48.21
C ILE A 68 16.65 19.62 -48.84
N LEU A 69 15.53 18.97 -48.43
CA LEU A 69 14.21 19.19 -49.01
C LEU A 69 13.61 20.55 -48.62
N THR A 70 13.80 20.96 -47.36
CA THR A 70 13.13 22.14 -46.78
C THR A 70 13.97 23.39 -46.78
N GLY A 71 15.30 23.27 -46.82
CA GLY A 71 16.24 24.38 -46.61
C GLY A 71 16.28 24.89 -45.14
N GLU A 72 15.61 24.22 -44.22
CA GLU A 72 15.57 24.56 -42.79
C GLU A 72 16.41 23.60 -41.96
N SER A 73 16.96 24.09 -40.84
CA SER A 73 17.72 23.25 -39.92
C SER A 73 16.84 22.17 -39.27
N SER A 74 17.38 21.00 -39.03
CA SER A 74 16.68 19.89 -38.39
C SER A 74 17.54 19.28 -37.29
N THR A 75 16.88 18.76 -36.25
CA THR A 75 17.53 18.15 -35.08
C THR A 75 17.09 16.70 -34.94
N SER A 76 18.03 15.80 -34.70
CA SER A 76 17.77 14.40 -34.38
C SER A 76 18.59 13.96 -33.18
N ARG A 77 18.16 12.89 -32.53
CA ARG A 77 18.91 12.25 -31.44
C ARG A 77 19.14 10.80 -31.81
N HIS A 78 20.29 10.29 -31.44
CA HIS A 78 20.62 8.87 -31.61
C HIS A 78 21.54 8.42 -30.49
N ASP A 79 21.59 7.13 -30.31
CA ASP A 79 22.39 6.48 -29.29
C ASP A 79 23.58 5.76 -29.96
N LEU A 80 24.74 5.85 -29.32
CA LEU A 80 25.93 5.13 -29.73
C LEU A 80 26.51 4.35 -28.56
N MET A 81 26.92 3.12 -28.83
CA MET A 81 27.68 2.31 -27.87
C MET A 81 29.17 2.54 -28.13
N LEU A 82 29.87 3.19 -27.21
CA LEU A 82 31.31 3.42 -27.25
C LEU A 82 31.94 2.74 -26.02
N ASP A 83 32.93 1.91 -26.22
CA ASP A 83 33.65 1.17 -25.17
C ASP A 83 32.72 0.43 -24.17
N GLY A 84 31.56 -0.05 -24.65
CA GLY A 84 30.57 -0.72 -23.83
C GLY A 84 29.69 0.23 -23.00
N ILE A 85 29.81 1.55 -23.20
CA ILE A 85 29.00 2.59 -22.55
C ILE A 85 28.05 3.20 -23.58
N LEU A 86 26.77 3.35 -23.19
CA LEU A 86 25.76 3.98 -24.03
C LEU A 86 25.88 5.52 -23.91
N HIS A 87 26.13 6.17 -25.04
CA HIS A 87 26.16 7.60 -25.16
C HIS A 87 24.96 8.10 -25.95
N HIS A 88 24.43 9.24 -25.56
CA HIS A 88 23.31 9.93 -26.20
C HIS A 88 23.80 11.16 -26.92
N TYR A 89 23.58 11.20 -28.24
CA TYR A 89 23.99 12.32 -29.08
C TYR A 89 22.81 13.08 -29.65
N GLU A 90 22.94 14.42 -29.69
CA GLU A 90 22.02 15.29 -30.39
C GLU A 90 22.74 15.90 -31.59
N ASN A 91 22.21 15.63 -32.78
CA ASN A 91 22.69 16.20 -34.04
C ASN A 91 21.79 17.32 -34.51
N ARG A 92 22.34 18.44 -34.81
CA ARG A 92 21.64 19.55 -35.44
C ARG A 92 22.29 19.84 -36.79
N ILE A 93 21.52 19.66 -37.88
CA ILE A 93 21.99 19.80 -39.25
C ILE A 93 21.43 21.10 -39.83
N PHE A 94 22.32 21.88 -40.50
CA PHE A 94 22.03 23.15 -41.13
C PHE A 94 22.42 23.08 -42.59
N PRO A 95 21.69 23.72 -43.53
CA PRO A 95 22.20 23.95 -44.86
C PRO A 95 23.38 24.99 -44.81
N LEU A 96 24.54 24.65 -45.37
CA LEU A 96 25.68 25.56 -45.44
C LEU A 96 25.61 26.33 -46.72
N ASP A 97 25.42 25.64 -47.83
CA ASP A 97 25.16 26.18 -49.18
C ASP A 97 24.35 25.16 -49.99
N ASN A 98 24.41 25.27 -51.36
CA ASN A 98 23.65 24.36 -52.25
C ASN A 98 24.25 22.94 -52.39
N GLU A 99 25.45 22.72 -51.87
CA GLU A 99 26.18 21.43 -52.05
C GLU A 99 26.54 20.81 -50.70
N TYR A 100 26.57 21.60 -49.61
CA TYR A 100 27.09 21.16 -48.31
C TYR A 100 26.10 21.40 -47.14
N LEU A 101 26.19 20.52 -46.16
CA LEU A 101 25.46 20.57 -44.89
C LEU A 101 26.47 20.67 -43.74
N LEU A 102 26.16 21.46 -42.72
CA LEU A 102 26.87 21.52 -41.46
C LEU A 102 26.12 20.74 -40.40
N CYS A 103 26.76 19.76 -39.79
CA CYS A 103 26.24 19.07 -38.62
C CYS A 103 26.98 19.51 -37.37
N MET A 104 26.21 19.86 -36.34
CA MET A 104 26.70 20.04 -34.98
C MET A 104 26.28 18.84 -34.17
N CYS A 105 27.22 18.06 -33.68
CA CYS A 105 26.97 16.84 -32.86
C CYS A 105 27.41 17.14 -31.42
N ARG A 106 26.46 16.97 -30.50
CA ARG A 106 26.66 17.21 -29.06
C ARG A 106 26.44 15.91 -28.30
N ASP A 107 27.38 15.55 -27.42
CA ASP A 107 27.14 14.53 -26.40
C ASP A 107 26.24 15.10 -25.30
N ILE A 108 25.06 14.52 -25.14
CA ILE A 108 24.06 14.91 -24.15
C ILE A 108 23.91 13.84 -23.04
N SER A 109 24.83 12.88 -22.95
CA SER A 109 24.73 11.74 -22.04
C SER A 109 24.60 12.15 -20.58
N GLU A 110 25.42 13.11 -20.12
CA GLU A 110 25.32 13.63 -18.75
C GLU A 110 23.97 14.29 -18.49
N GLN A 111 23.52 15.14 -19.41
CA GLN A 111 22.23 15.82 -19.30
C GLN A 111 21.06 14.83 -19.31
N TRP A 112 21.10 13.84 -20.21
CA TRP A 112 20.11 12.78 -20.33
C TRP A 112 20.02 11.96 -19.04
N ASN A 113 21.17 11.51 -18.51
CA ASN A 113 21.22 10.72 -17.28
C ASN A 113 20.72 11.52 -16.07
N ALA A 114 21.10 12.80 -15.97
CA ALA A 114 20.60 13.70 -14.94
C ALA A 114 19.07 13.89 -15.04
N GLU A 115 18.54 14.08 -16.25
CA GLU A 115 17.10 14.21 -16.49
C GLU A 115 16.33 12.93 -16.13
N GLN A 116 16.84 11.76 -16.52
CA GLN A 116 16.23 10.48 -16.15
C GLN A 116 16.25 10.24 -14.64
N THR A 117 17.36 10.57 -13.99
CA THR A 117 17.48 10.48 -12.53
C THR A 117 16.48 11.40 -11.83
N ASN A 118 16.38 12.65 -12.28
CA ASN A 118 15.41 13.61 -11.75
C ASN A 118 13.96 13.13 -11.95
N LYS A 119 13.63 12.62 -13.13
CA LYS A 119 12.28 12.07 -13.40
C LYS A 119 11.96 10.89 -12.49
N LYS A 120 12.93 10.01 -12.22
CA LYS A 120 12.75 8.88 -11.31
C LYS A 120 12.52 9.36 -9.87
N GLN A 121 13.39 10.26 -9.38
CA GLN A 121 13.26 10.83 -8.03
C GLN A 121 11.93 11.57 -7.84
N GLN A 122 11.50 12.32 -8.85
CA GLN A 122 10.22 13.03 -8.79
C GLN A 122 9.03 12.07 -8.67
N LYS A 123 9.04 10.94 -9.40
CA LYS A 123 7.99 9.90 -9.28
C LYS A 123 8.00 9.25 -7.91
N GLU A 124 9.19 8.93 -7.37
CA GLU A 124 9.33 8.33 -6.04
C GLU A 124 8.85 9.30 -4.94
N LEU A 125 9.20 10.59 -5.05
CA LEU A 125 8.77 11.63 -4.11
C LEU A 125 7.25 11.82 -4.15
N GLU A 126 6.65 11.86 -5.33
CA GLU A 126 5.20 12.00 -5.47
C GLU A 126 4.46 10.79 -4.89
N ALA A 127 4.95 9.57 -5.14
CA ALA A 127 4.38 8.36 -4.53
C ALA A 127 4.49 8.36 -2.99
N ALA A 128 5.63 8.81 -2.46
CA ALA A 128 5.83 8.94 -1.01
C ALA A 128 4.92 10.03 -0.41
N ARG A 129 4.74 11.17 -1.11
CA ARG A 129 3.84 12.24 -0.70
C ARG A 129 2.40 11.78 -0.61
N ILE A 130 1.89 11.11 -1.66
CA ILE A 130 0.52 10.58 -1.68
C ILE A 130 0.29 9.61 -0.51
N LYS A 131 1.26 8.70 -0.26
CA LYS A 131 1.19 7.76 0.86
C LYS A 131 1.19 8.46 2.22
N ALA A 132 1.98 9.51 2.39
CA ALA A 132 2.03 10.30 3.62
C ALA A 132 0.72 11.07 3.85
N GLU A 133 0.17 11.71 2.81
CA GLU A 133 -1.11 12.44 2.88
C GLU A 133 -2.28 11.51 3.21
N GLU A 134 -2.30 10.30 2.63
CA GLU A 134 -3.32 9.29 2.94
C GLU A 134 -3.21 8.82 4.40
N SER A 135 -1.98 8.56 4.88
CA SER A 135 -1.74 8.21 6.28
C SER A 135 -2.21 9.30 7.24
N ASP A 136 -1.95 10.57 6.92
CA ASP A 136 -2.34 11.73 7.76
C ASP A 136 -3.86 11.92 7.78
N ARG A 137 -4.51 11.72 6.62
CA ARG A 137 -5.97 11.74 6.52
C ARG A 137 -6.61 10.62 7.36
N LEU A 138 -6.05 9.42 7.30
CA LEU A 138 -6.53 8.28 8.09
C LEU A 138 -6.35 8.52 9.59
N LYS A 139 -5.21 9.10 10.03
CA LYS A 139 -4.98 9.49 11.43
C LYS A 139 -5.97 10.54 11.90
N SER A 140 -6.24 11.56 11.10
CA SER A 140 -7.17 12.62 11.45
C SER A 140 -8.60 12.09 11.56
N ALA A 141 -9.04 11.25 10.63
CA ALA A 141 -10.33 10.57 10.70
C ALA A 141 -10.43 9.64 11.92
N PHE A 142 -9.32 8.95 12.27
CA PHE A 142 -9.23 8.14 13.48
C PHE A 142 -9.49 8.96 14.73
N LEU A 143 -8.79 10.08 14.93
CA LEU A 143 -8.95 10.95 16.10
C LEU A 143 -10.35 11.54 16.20
N ALA A 144 -10.94 11.98 15.08
CA ALA A 144 -12.30 12.51 15.03
C ALA A 144 -13.35 11.46 15.46
N ASN A 145 -13.24 10.23 14.91
CA ASN A 145 -14.14 9.14 15.26
C ASN A 145 -13.96 8.70 16.72
N MET A 146 -12.71 8.63 17.23
CA MET A 146 -12.44 8.32 18.63
C MET A 146 -13.09 9.34 19.57
N SER A 147 -12.95 10.63 19.25
CA SER A 147 -13.58 11.68 20.04
C SER A 147 -15.10 11.52 20.13
N HIS A 148 -15.74 11.10 19.05
CA HIS A 148 -17.18 10.85 19.02
C HIS A 148 -17.56 9.59 19.83
N GLU A 149 -16.84 8.46 19.62
CA GLU A 149 -17.10 7.20 20.32
C GLU A 149 -16.82 7.27 21.83
N ILE A 150 -15.92 8.16 22.28
CA ILE A 150 -15.69 8.46 23.71
C ILE A 150 -16.79 9.36 24.27
N ARG A 151 -17.21 10.39 23.54
CA ARG A 151 -18.17 11.39 24.02
C ARG A 151 -19.53 10.78 24.32
N THR A 152 -20.01 9.86 23.50
CA THR A 152 -21.34 9.25 23.64
C THR A 152 -21.51 8.50 24.97
N PRO A 153 -20.67 7.50 25.34
CA PRO A 153 -20.79 6.83 26.62
C PRO A 153 -20.48 7.77 27.82
N LEU A 154 -19.51 8.69 27.65
CA LEU A 154 -19.18 9.64 28.69
C LEU A 154 -20.39 10.56 29.05
N ASN A 155 -21.08 11.07 28.03
CA ASN A 155 -22.27 11.88 28.23
C ASN A 155 -23.41 11.08 28.92
N ALA A 156 -23.56 9.80 28.57
CA ALA A 156 -24.51 8.92 29.24
C ALA A 156 -24.15 8.74 30.72
N ILE A 157 -22.89 8.41 31.04
CA ILE A 157 -22.40 8.29 32.42
C ILE A 157 -22.70 9.57 33.21
N VAL A 158 -22.30 10.74 32.68
CA VAL A 158 -22.49 12.02 33.35
C VAL A 158 -23.99 12.37 33.51
N GLY A 159 -24.80 12.11 32.48
CA GLY A 159 -26.24 12.38 32.52
C GLY A 159 -26.97 11.51 33.52
N PHE A 160 -26.78 10.20 33.46
CA PHE A 160 -27.44 9.27 34.37
C PHE A 160 -26.91 9.35 35.80
N SER A 161 -25.65 9.74 36.04
CA SER A 161 -25.11 9.99 37.37
C SER A 161 -25.91 11.10 38.13
N LYS A 162 -26.34 12.14 37.41
CA LYS A 162 -27.20 13.19 37.99
C LYS A 162 -28.59 12.63 38.31
N LEU A 163 -29.16 11.86 37.39
CA LEU A 163 -30.50 11.27 37.56
C LEU A 163 -30.57 10.27 38.74
N VAL A 164 -29.46 9.53 38.99
CA VAL A 164 -29.38 8.64 40.18
C VAL A 164 -29.53 9.42 41.48
N ILE A 165 -28.99 10.64 41.55
CA ILE A 165 -29.03 11.48 42.72
C ILE A 165 -30.48 11.98 42.98
N ASP A 166 -31.17 12.35 41.89
CA ASP A 166 -32.50 12.95 41.95
C ASP A 166 -33.63 11.88 41.99
N ALA A 167 -33.33 10.60 41.72
CA ALA A 167 -34.32 9.53 41.71
C ALA A 167 -34.84 9.22 43.14
N GLU A 168 -36.12 9.17 43.30
CA GLU A 168 -36.79 8.81 44.57
C GLU A 168 -37.02 7.30 44.70
N CYS A 169 -37.23 6.62 43.57
CA CYS A 169 -37.54 5.20 43.51
C CYS A 169 -36.27 4.31 43.38
N THR A 170 -36.19 3.26 44.18
CA THR A 170 -35.05 2.28 44.14
C THR A 170 -34.90 1.64 42.76
N ASN A 171 -36.00 1.31 42.11
CA ASN A 171 -35.97 0.68 40.77
C ASN A 171 -35.40 1.61 39.68
N GLU A 172 -35.68 2.93 39.78
CA GLU A 172 -35.07 3.92 38.86
C GLU A 172 -33.57 4.06 39.12
N LYS A 173 -33.13 4.05 40.37
CA LYS A 173 -31.72 4.09 40.76
C LYS A 173 -30.97 2.88 40.19
N GLU A 174 -31.54 1.67 40.29
CA GLU A 174 -30.97 0.45 39.73
C GLU A 174 -30.85 0.54 38.20
N GLN A 175 -31.89 0.99 37.52
CA GLN A 175 -31.88 1.13 36.06
C GLN A 175 -30.80 2.16 35.60
N TYR A 176 -30.68 3.30 36.29
CA TYR A 176 -29.67 4.30 35.95
C TYR A 176 -28.24 3.81 36.25
N ALA A 177 -28.06 3.04 37.35
CA ALA A 177 -26.80 2.43 37.69
C ALA A 177 -26.36 1.41 36.63
N GLU A 178 -27.26 0.55 36.16
CA GLU A 178 -26.98 -0.39 35.05
C GLU A 178 -26.56 0.33 33.76
N ILE A 179 -27.20 1.48 33.45
CA ILE A 179 -26.82 2.27 32.26
C ILE A 179 -25.41 2.85 32.44
N ILE A 180 -25.07 3.36 33.63
CA ILE A 180 -23.74 3.88 33.94
C ILE A 180 -22.69 2.79 33.83
N GLU A 181 -22.93 1.64 34.45
CA GLU A 181 -22.02 0.49 34.43
C GLU A 181 -21.75 0.02 33.01
N ARG A 182 -22.79 -0.19 32.21
CA ARG A 182 -22.69 -0.59 30.80
C ARG A 182 -21.89 0.42 29.97
N ASN A 183 -22.11 1.73 30.16
CA ASN A 183 -21.37 2.74 29.39
C ASN A 183 -19.90 2.86 29.86
N SER A 184 -19.64 2.58 31.15
CA SER A 184 -18.28 2.51 31.70
C SER A 184 -17.50 1.33 31.09
N GLU A 185 -18.14 0.15 30.99
CA GLU A 185 -17.53 -1.01 30.30
C GLU A 185 -17.23 -0.72 28.82
N ILE A 186 -18.16 -0.07 28.10
CA ILE A 186 -17.95 0.34 26.70
C ILE A 186 -16.71 1.23 26.60
N LEU A 187 -16.58 2.21 27.52
CA LEU A 187 -15.46 3.15 27.50
C LEU A 187 -14.13 2.46 27.80
N LEU A 188 -14.10 1.56 28.80
CA LEU A 188 -12.91 0.78 29.14
C LEU A 188 -12.46 -0.12 27.98
N ASN A 189 -13.39 -0.80 27.33
CA ASN A 189 -13.10 -1.63 26.16
C ASN A 189 -12.54 -0.78 25.01
N LEU A 190 -13.10 0.41 24.77
CA LEU A 190 -12.59 1.33 23.75
C LEU A 190 -11.16 1.79 24.07
N PHE A 191 -10.84 2.12 25.33
CA PHE A 191 -9.49 2.49 25.73
C PHE A 191 -8.49 1.32 25.52
N ASN A 192 -8.87 0.12 25.90
CA ASN A 192 -8.03 -1.06 25.71
C ASN A 192 -7.79 -1.35 24.22
N ASP A 193 -8.82 -1.22 23.36
CA ASP A 193 -8.70 -1.38 21.92
C ASP A 193 -7.72 -0.33 21.32
N ILE A 194 -7.77 0.93 21.77
CA ILE A 194 -6.87 2.00 21.34
C ILE A 194 -5.42 1.73 21.77
N LEU A 195 -5.20 1.29 23.01
CA LEU A 195 -3.87 0.98 23.54
C LEU A 195 -3.26 -0.23 22.82
N ASP A 196 -4.05 -1.28 22.60
CA ASP A 196 -3.62 -2.46 21.84
C ASP A 196 -3.27 -2.08 20.39
N LEU A 197 -4.12 -1.29 19.73
CA LEU A 197 -3.87 -0.81 18.38
C LEU A 197 -2.59 0.03 18.28
N SER A 198 -2.40 0.96 19.21
CA SER A 198 -1.20 1.81 19.27
C SER A 198 0.06 0.99 19.50
N SER A 199 -0.01 -0.03 20.38
CA SER A 199 1.12 -0.92 20.68
C SER A 199 1.45 -1.84 19.50
N LEU A 200 0.45 -2.32 18.76
CA LEU A 200 0.63 -3.10 17.54
C LEU A 200 1.25 -2.28 16.40
N GLU A 201 0.85 -1.02 16.24
CA GLU A 201 1.43 -0.10 15.25
C GLU A 201 2.87 0.28 15.54
N ALA A 202 3.19 0.47 16.81
CA ALA A 202 4.55 0.76 17.27
C ALA A 202 5.46 -0.48 17.31
N ASP A 203 4.94 -1.65 16.92
CA ASP A 203 5.61 -2.95 17.03
C ASP A 203 6.13 -3.25 18.45
N SER A 204 5.47 -2.69 19.46
CA SER A 204 5.85 -2.77 20.87
C SER A 204 5.04 -3.78 21.67
N LEU A 205 4.01 -4.40 21.05
CA LEU A 205 3.19 -5.41 21.70
C LEU A 205 3.96 -6.71 21.85
N SER A 206 4.20 -7.14 23.10
CA SER A 206 4.79 -8.44 23.39
C SER A 206 3.72 -9.54 23.43
N PHE A 207 4.01 -10.68 22.81
CA PHE A 207 3.17 -11.87 22.84
C PHE A 207 3.77 -12.93 23.78
N ASN A 208 2.94 -13.48 24.64
CA ASN A 208 3.32 -14.62 25.47
C ASN A 208 2.97 -15.92 24.73
N ILE A 209 3.81 -16.27 23.76
CA ILE A 209 3.60 -17.44 22.91
C ILE A 209 3.91 -18.71 23.68
N ARG A 210 2.91 -19.61 23.80
CA ARG A 210 3.03 -20.92 24.46
C ARG A 210 2.12 -21.94 23.81
N PRO A 211 2.36 -23.26 24.00
CA PRO A 211 1.40 -24.28 23.63
C PRO A 211 0.08 -24.11 24.38
N ILE A 212 -1.03 -24.10 23.67
CA ILE A 212 -2.37 -23.87 24.22
C ILE A 212 -3.28 -25.00 23.75
N LYS A 213 -3.94 -25.66 24.69
CA LYS A 213 -5.01 -26.64 24.41
C LYS A 213 -6.26 -25.88 24.02
N LEU A 214 -6.73 -26.08 22.81
CA LEU A 214 -7.78 -25.22 22.22
C LEU A 214 -9.15 -25.40 22.85
N ILE A 215 -9.47 -26.64 23.28
CA ILE A 215 -10.74 -26.92 23.93
C ILE A 215 -10.96 -26.08 25.19
N ASP A 216 -9.88 -25.80 25.97
CA ASP A 216 -9.98 -25.01 27.19
C ASP A 216 -10.45 -23.59 26.92
N ILE A 217 -9.96 -22.97 25.82
CA ILE A 217 -10.44 -21.66 25.38
C ILE A 217 -11.91 -21.71 24.96
N CYS A 218 -12.30 -22.73 24.20
CA CYS A 218 -13.67 -22.85 23.72
C CYS A 218 -14.67 -23.05 24.87
N LEU A 219 -14.36 -23.90 25.83
CA LEU A 219 -15.21 -24.11 27.01
C LEU A 219 -15.33 -22.85 27.87
N GLN A 220 -14.22 -22.11 28.08
CA GLN A 220 -14.26 -20.82 28.78
C GLN A 220 -15.18 -19.83 28.08
N LEU A 221 -15.06 -19.71 26.74
CA LEU A 221 -15.87 -18.79 25.96
C LEU A 221 -17.34 -19.21 25.90
N GLU A 222 -17.64 -20.49 25.76
CA GLU A 222 -19.00 -21.00 25.83
C GLU A 222 -19.65 -20.59 27.14
N GLN A 223 -18.99 -20.86 28.28
CA GLN A 223 -19.46 -20.50 29.60
C GLN A 223 -19.67 -18.99 29.76
N GLN A 224 -18.76 -18.16 29.21
CA GLN A 224 -18.85 -16.70 29.31
C GLN A 224 -19.97 -16.12 28.43
N PHE A 225 -20.23 -16.71 27.25
CA PHE A 225 -21.16 -16.15 26.28
C PHE A 225 -22.55 -16.75 26.32
N CYS A 226 -22.77 -17.91 26.96
CA CYS A 226 -24.10 -18.53 27.08
C CYS A 226 -25.16 -17.59 27.71
N TYR A 227 -24.72 -16.67 28.61
CA TYR A 227 -25.59 -15.67 29.26
C TYR A 227 -25.68 -14.35 28.50
N LYS A 228 -24.77 -14.09 27.54
CA LYS A 228 -24.71 -12.83 26.76
C LYS A 228 -25.56 -12.86 25.51
N VAL A 229 -25.93 -14.05 25.02
CA VAL A 229 -26.82 -14.18 23.88
C VAL A 229 -28.25 -13.87 24.27
N LYS A 230 -28.98 -13.18 23.40
CA LYS A 230 -30.36 -12.79 23.63
C LYS A 230 -31.30 -13.99 23.68
N ASN A 231 -32.41 -13.86 24.42
CA ASN A 231 -33.49 -14.88 24.39
C ASN A 231 -33.95 -15.12 22.95
N GLY A 232 -33.81 -16.36 22.46
CA GLY A 232 -34.15 -16.75 21.11
C GLY A 232 -32.92 -17.00 20.20
N THR A 233 -31.71 -16.78 20.70
CA THR A 233 -30.45 -17.14 20.02
C THR A 233 -29.78 -18.28 20.81
N LYS A 234 -29.29 -19.29 20.12
CA LYS A 234 -28.52 -20.39 20.73
C LYS A 234 -27.04 -20.22 20.38
N LEU A 235 -26.19 -20.39 21.39
CA LEU A 235 -24.74 -20.52 21.20
C LEU A 235 -24.40 -22.02 21.22
N ILE A 236 -23.64 -22.47 20.24
CA ILE A 236 -23.30 -23.89 20.03
C ILE A 236 -21.79 -23.97 19.77
N LEU A 237 -21.09 -24.67 20.66
CA LEU A 237 -19.74 -25.13 20.38
C LEU A 237 -19.89 -26.41 19.52
N ASP A 238 -19.35 -26.38 18.30
CA ASP A 238 -19.39 -27.55 17.42
C ASP A 238 -18.47 -28.66 17.94
N ASP A 239 -18.66 -29.89 17.45
CA ASP A 239 -17.77 -31.00 17.77
C ASP A 239 -16.37 -30.75 17.23
N VAL A 240 -15.37 -30.69 18.13
CA VAL A 240 -13.99 -30.30 17.86
C VAL A 240 -13.01 -31.31 18.46
N ASP A 241 -11.83 -31.42 17.90
CA ASP A 241 -10.76 -32.27 18.46
C ASP A 241 -10.26 -31.68 19.78
N THR A 242 -10.50 -32.43 20.87
CA THR A 242 -10.17 -31.99 22.24
C THR A 242 -8.69 -32.04 22.57
N GLU A 243 -7.86 -32.71 21.76
CA GLU A 243 -6.42 -32.88 22.01
C GLU A 243 -5.55 -31.98 21.14
N LEU A 244 -6.15 -31.03 20.44
CA LEU A 244 -5.44 -30.14 19.54
C LEU A 244 -4.77 -28.96 20.29
N TYR A 245 -3.51 -28.69 19.96
CA TYR A 245 -2.71 -27.59 20.51
C TYR A 245 -2.25 -26.62 19.42
N VAL A 246 -2.19 -25.34 19.75
CA VAL A 246 -1.58 -24.29 18.88
C VAL A 246 -0.51 -23.53 19.66
N SER A 247 0.42 -22.94 18.90
CA SER A 247 1.34 -21.93 19.43
C SER A 247 0.66 -20.57 19.39
N GLY A 248 0.47 -19.94 20.53
CA GLY A 248 -0.19 -18.65 20.56
C GLY A 248 -0.19 -18.00 21.94
N ASP A 249 -0.75 -16.81 21.99
CA ASP A 249 -1.02 -16.10 23.24
C ASP A 249 -2.48 -16.34 23.66
N TRP A 250 -2.67 -16.94 24.83
CA TRP A 250 -3.97 -17.28 25.40
C TRP A 250 -4.93 -16.10 25.42
N ASN A 251 -4.47 -14.97 25.94
CA ASN A 251 -5.33 -13.79 26.10
C ASN A 251 -5.71 -13.20 24.74
N ARG A 252 -4.79 -13.21 23.79
CA ARG A 252 -5.03 -12.66 22.43
C ARG A 252 -5.95 -13.56 21.61
N ILE A 253 -5.86 -14.88 21.75
CA ILE A 253 -6.80 -15.81 21.11
C ILE A 253 -8.21 -15.64 21.70
N ILE A 254 -8.34 -15.56 23.03
CA ILE A 254 -9.62 -15.24 23.69
C ILE A 254 -10.17 -13.91 23.19
N GLN A 255 -9.34 -12.86 23.09
CA GLN A 255 -9.73 -11.54 22.61
C GLN A 255 -10.31 -11.60 21.19
N ILE A 256 -9.65 -12.32 20.28
CA ILE A 256 -10.10 -12.48 18.89
C ILE A 256 -11.46 -13.18 18.86
N ILE A 257 -11.58 -14.35 19.52
CA ILE A 257 -12.81 -15.15 19.46
C ILE A 257 -13.96 -14.42 20.19
N SER A 258 -13.68 -13.78 21.33
CA SER A 258 -14.67 -12.97 22.07
C SER A 258 -15.21 -11.81 21.22
N ASN A 259 -14.35 -11.15 20.46
CA ASN A 259 -14.77 -10.09 19.56
C ASN A 259 -15.68 -10.60 18.44
N LEU A 260 -15.33 -11.74 17.84
CA LEU A 260 -16.16 -12.37 16.81
C LEU A 260 -17.50 -12.87 17.38
N LEU A 261 -17.51 -13.50 18.57
CA LEU A 261 -18.72 -13.94 19.25
C LEU A 261 -19.62 -12.78 19.68
N SER A 262 -19.04 -11.69 20.17
CA SER A 262 -19.76 -10.46 20.53
C SER A 262 -20.46 -9.86 19.31
N ASN A 263 -19.77 -9.82 18.17
CA ASN A 263 -20.37 -9.38 16.91
C ASN A 263 -21.51 -10.32 16.49
N ALA A 264 -21.31 -11.64 16.53
CA ALA A 264 -22.34 -12.62 16.21
C ALA A 264 -23.59 -12.46 17.11
N ALA A 265 -23.41 -12.31 18.42
CA ALA A 265 -24.50 -12.11 19.36
C ALA A 265 -25.27 -10.79 19.12
N LYS A 266 -24.56 -9.72 18.74
CA LYS A 266 -25.11 -8.42 18.43
C LYS A 266 -25.97 -8.43 17.18
N PHE A 267 -25.53 -9.13 16.13
CA PHE A 267 -26.18 -9.14 14.82
C PHE A 267 -27.10 -10.33 14.57
N THR A 268 -27.25 -11.23 15.55
CA THR A 268 -28.17 -12.37 15.51
C THR A 268 -29.26 -12.21 16.58
N PRO A 269 -30.31 -11.45 16.33
CA PRO A 269 -31.40 -11.27 17.30
C PRO A 269 -32.21 -12.55 17.59
N LYS A 270 -32.19 -13.50 16.63
CA LYS A 270 -32.85 -14.79 16.70
C LYS A 270 -32.14 -15.81 15.82
N GLY A 271 -31.91 -17.03 16.29
CA GLY A 271 -31.27 -18.07 15.51
C GLY A 271 -30.12 -18.78 16.24
N GLU A 272 -29.05 -19.08 15.54
CA GLU A 272 -27.96 -19.89 16.06
C GLU A 272 -26.60 -19.23 15.75
N ILE A 273 -25.68 -19.35 16.71
CA ILE A 273 -24.28 -18.98 16.60
C ILE A 273 -23.49 -20.26 16.86
N HIS A 274 -22.70 -20.66 15.87
CA HIS A 274 -21.80 -21.79 15.95
C HIS A 274 -20.37 -21.31 15.99
N PHE A 275 -19.53 -21.91 16.80
CA PHE A 275 -18.11 -21.65 16.81
C PHE A 275 -17.31 -22.92 17.10
N GLY A 276 -16.04 -22.90 16.70
CA GLY A 276 -15.15 -24.03 16.88
C GLY A 276 -13.89 -23.86 16.04
N TYR A 277 -13.16 -24.97 15.89
CA TYR A 277 -11.94 -25.01 15.09
C TYR A 277 -11.81 -26.32 14.33
N ARG A 278 -10.94 -26.35 13.34
CA ARG A 278 -10.63 -27.54 12.53
C ARG A 278 -9.14 -27.59 12.28
N GLU A 279 -8.57 -28.75 12.44
CA GLU A 279 -7.20 -29.02 12.01
C GLU A 279 -7.09 -28.99 10.49
N LYS A 280 -5.99 -28.41 10.01
CA LYS A 280 -5.52 -28.43 8.63
C LYS A 280 -4.06 -28.88 8.61
N GLU A 281 -3.50 -29.10 7.43
CA GLU A 281 -2.14 -29.64 7.31
C GLU A 281 -1.09 -28.87 8.14
N ASP A 282 -1.07 -27.53 8.06
CA ASP A 282 -0.04 -26.68 8.70
C ASP A 282 -0.61 -25.66 9.68
N PHE A 283 -1.94 -25.59 9.85
CA PHE A 283 -2.60 -24.60 10.70
C PHE A 283 -3.91 -25.13 11.28
N VAL A 284 -4.39 -24.42 12.28
CA VAL A 284 -5.76 -24.60 12.78
C VAL A 284 -6.63 -23.48 12.25
N GLU A 285 -7.77 -23.83 11.67
CA GLU A 285 -8.79 -22.90 11.19
C GLU A 285 -9.88 -22.76 12.25
N PHE A 286 -9.98 -21.59 12.86
CA PHE A 286 -11.07 -21.20 13.74
C PHE A 286 -12.22 -20.59 12.95
N TYR A 287 -13.45 -20.75 13.44
CA TYR A 287 -14.60 -20.11 12.84
C TYR A 287 -15.63 -19.70 13.87
N VAL A 288 -16.33 -18.60 13.54
CA VAL A 288 -17.58 -18.18 14.19
C VAL A 288 -18.60 -17.96 13.10
N LYS A 289 -19.68 -18.72 13.13
CA LYS A 289 -20.79 -18.67 12.17
C LYS A 289 -22.04 -18.18 12.87
N ASP A 290 -22.71 -17.21 12.31
CA ASP A 290 -23.99 -16.69 12.76
C ASP A 290 -25.07 -16.85 11.67
N SER A 291 -26.34 -16.91 12.10
CA SER A 291 -27.52 -16.87 11.25
C SER A 291 -28.21 -15.50 11.26
N GLY A 292 -27.43 -14.44 11.49
CA GLY A 292 -27.91 -13.07 11.61
C GLY A 292 -28.20 -12.36 10.30
N ILE A 293 -28.16 -11.04 10.33
CA ILE A 293 -28.50 -10.18 9.19
C ILE A 293 -27.55 -10.30 7.99
N GLY A 294 -26.35 -10.86 8.19
CA GLY A 294 -25.31 -10.92 7.17
C GLY A 294 -24.70 -9.56 6.86
N ILE A 295 -23.80 -9.54 5.87
CA ILE A 295 -23.02 -8.36 5.45
C ILE A 295 -23.18 -8.20 3.94
N PRO A 296 -23.56 -6.99 3.45
CA PRO A 296 -23.60 -6.69 2.03
C PRO A 296 -22.26 -6.89 1.36
N ALA A 297 -22.23 -7.41 0.13
CA ALA A 297 -21.00 -7.73 -0.60
C ALA A 297 -20.04 -6.55 -0.73
N GLU A 298 -20.57 -5.34 -0.88
CA GLU A 298 -19.82 -4.09 -0.99
C GLU A 298 -19.04 -3.75 0.28
N ARG A 299 -19.51 -4.20 1.45
CA ARG A 299 -18.90 -3.94 2.76
C ARG A 299 -17.90 -5.00 3.19
N VAL A 300 -17.94 -6.19 2.60
CA VAL A 300 -17.04 -7.31 2.96
C VAL A 300 -15.56 -6.94 2.90
N ALA A 301 -15.15 -6.16 1.89
CA ALA A 301 -13.76 -5.73 1.74
C ALA A 301 -13.31 -4.67 2.76
N THR A 302 -14.24 -3.92 3.34
CA THR A 302 -13.95 -2.75 4.18
C THR A 302 -14.14 -3.00 5.68
N ILE A 303 -14.83 -4.07 6.10
CA ILE A 303 -15.14 -4.27 7.53
C ILE A 303 -13.91 -4.56 8.42
N PHE A 304 -12.80 -5.00 7.83
CA PHE A 304 -11.53 -5.16 8.53
C PHE A 304 -10.69 -3.87 8.54
N GLN A 305 -11.15 -2.81 7.89
CA GLN A 305 -10.51 -1.49 7.96
C GLN A 305 -10.95 -0.78 9.24
N ARG A 306 -10.14 0.17 9.70
CA ARG A 306 -10.46 0.97 10.89
C ARG A 306 -11.80 1.67 10.70
N PHE A 307 -12.68 1.55 11.71
CA PHE A 307 -14.05 2.09 11.69
C PHE A 307 -14.95 1.51 10.60
N GLY A 308 -14.61 0.35 10.06
CA GLY A 308 -15.48 -0.39 9.17
C GLY A 308 -16.76 -0.78 9.91
N LYS A 309 -17.86 -0.05 9.66
CA LYS A 309 -19.19 -0.36 10.19
C LYS A 309 -20.10 -0.80 9.06
N ILE A 310 -20.96 -1.77 9.32
CA ILE A 310 -21.99 -2.21 8.37
C ILE A 310 -23.07 -1.13 8.27
N ASN A 311 -23.41 -0.51 9.41
CA ASN A 311 -24.42 0.54 9.55
C ASN A 311 -23.99 1.51 10.65
N ASP A 312 -24.07 2.81 10.40
CA ASP A 312 -23.70 3.87 11.35
C ASP A 312 -24.62 3.93 12.58
N PHE A 313 -25.84 3.37 12.48
CA PHE A 313 -26.80 3.30 13.58
C PHE A 313 -26.52 2.16 14.58
N VAL A 314 -25.61 1.24 14.27
CA VAL A 314 -25.32 0.11 15.15
C VAL A 314 -24.12 0.45 16.06
N GLN A 315 -24.38 0.50 17.36
CA GLN A 315 -23.42 0.79 18.41
C GLN A 315 -22.18 -0.12 18.32
N GLY A 316 -20.96 0.47 18.23
CA GLY A 316 -19.68 -0.24 18.22
C GLY A 316 -18.56 0.61 17.66
N THR A 317 -17.35 0.40 18.17
CA THR A 317 -16.16 1.22 17.87
C THR A 317 -15.63 1.07 16.43
N GLY A 318 -15.96 -0.02 15.76
CA GLY A 318 -15.39 -0.36 14.44
C GLY A 318 -13.89 -0.71 14.50
N LEU A 319 -13.31 -0.86 15.70
CA LEU A 319 -11.90 -1.22 15.89
C LEU A 319 -11.70 -2.73 16.06
N GLY A 320 -12.67 -3.43 16.60
CA GLY A 320 -12.51 -4.82 17.02
C GLY A 320 -12.07 -5.76 15.88
N LEU A 321 -12.67 -5.67 14.69
CA LEU A 321 -12.25 -6.52 13.56
C LEU A 321 -10.88 -6.13 13.00
N THR A 322 -10.52 -4.85 13.02
CA THR A 322 -9.19 -4.38 12.67
C THR A 322 -8.15 -4.94 13.63
N LEU A 323 -8.44 -4.88 14.93
CA LEU A 323 -7.59 -5.44 15.98
C LEU A 323 -7.44 -6.95 15.82
N CYS A 324 -8.55 -7.68 15.57
CA CYS A 324 -8.49 -9.12 15.27
C CYS A 324 -7.56 -9.43 14.11
N ARG A 325 -7.63 -8.67 13.01
CA ARG A 325 -6.76 -8.86 11.86
C ARG A 325 -5.29 -8.67 12.22
N MET A 326 -4.95 -7.58 12.89
CA MET A 326 -3.57 -7.28 13.28
C MET A 326 -3.01 -8.33 14.25
N LEU A 327 -3.79 -8.77 15.23
CA LEU A 327 -3.38 -9.83 16.18
C LEU A 327 -3.14 -11.16 15.47
N VAL A 328 -4.05 -11.57 14.58
CA VAL A 328 -3.92 -12.81 13.80
C VAL A 328 -2.69 -12.77 12.90
N GLU A 329 -2.49 -11.67 12.16
CA GLU A 329 -1.33 -11.47 11.27
C GLU A 329 -0.01 -11.50 12.06
N LYS A 330 0.05 -10.88 13.24
CA LYS A 330 1.23 -10.91 14.13
C LYS A 330 1.52 -12.30 14.70
N MET A 331 0.50 -13.14 14.88
CA MET A 331 0.67 -14.54 15.27
C MET A 331 0.92 -15.49 14.09
N GLY A 332 1.17 -14.96 12.88
CA GLY A 332 1.50 -15.76 11.69
C GLY A 332 0.28 -16.37 10.99
N GLY A 333 -0.92 -15.93 11.31
CA GLY A 333 -2.18 -16.40 10.71
C GLY A 333 -2.76 -15.44 9.68
N ARG A 334 -3.97 -15.74 9.27
CA ARG A 334 -4.81 -14.87 8.42
C ARG A 334 -6.27 -14.91 8.90
N ILE A 335 -7.02 -13.82 8.64
CA ILE A 335 -8.45 -13.71 8.96
C ILE A 335 -9.23 -13.32 7.71
N TRP A 336 -10.42 -13.93 7.54
CA TRP A 336 -11.35 -13.61 6.43
C TRP A 336 -12.78 -13.93 6.83
N LEU A 337 -13.71 -13.60 5.96
CA LEU A 337 -15.13 -13.94 6.17
C LEU A 337 -15.80 -14.38 4.87
N ARG A 338 -16.94 -15.07 5.05
CA ARG A 338 -17.95 -15.34 4.04
C ARG A 338 -19.29 -14.92 4.60
N SER A 339 -20.01 -14.07 3.89
CA SER A 339 -21.31 -13.57 4.34
C SER A 339 -22.26 -13.41 3.16
N GLN A 340 -23.53 -13.52 3.46
CA GLN A 340 -24.62 -13.20 2.55
C GLN A 340 -25.68 -12.44 3.33
N GLU A 341 -26.08 -11.27 2.84
CA GLU A 341 -27.13 -10.46 3.44
C GLU A 341 -28.41 -11.28 3.61
N GLY A 342 -29.02 -11.19 4.78
CA GLY A 342 -30.21 -11.95 5.18
C GLY A 342 -29.97 -13.42 5.53
N LYS A 343 -28.74 -13.96 5.42
CA LYS A 343 -28.43 -15.38 5.73
C LYS A 343 -27.38 -15.57 6.82
N GLY A 344 -26.77 -14.48 7.27
CA GLY A 344 -25.72 -14.51 8.30
C GLY A 344 -24.31 -14.44 7.74
N SER A 345 -23.34 -14.59 8.65
CA SER A 345 -21.93 -14.47 8.36
C SER A 345 -21.13 -15.64 8.93
N ARG A 346 -19.98 -15.91 8.36
CA ARG A 346 -19.00 -16.82 8.91
C ARG A 346 -17.62 -16.18 8.83
N PHE A 347 -17.06 -15.88 10.00
CA PHE A 347 -15.71 -15.39 10.17
C PHE A 347 -14.78 -16.56 10.38
N TYR A 348 -13.58 -16.46 9.81
CA TYR A 348 -12.53 -17.46 9.92
C TYR A 348 -11.21 -16.80 10.25
N PHE A 349 -10.40 -17.48 11.08
CA PHE A 349 -9.00 -17.14 11.20
C PHE A 349 -8.15 -18.39 11.38
N THR A 350 -6.86 -18.29 11.07
CA THR A 350 -5.92 -19.40 11.23
C THR A 350 -4.81 -19.04 12.20
N LEU A 351 -4.27 -20.05 12.86
CA LEU A 351 -3.02 -19.97 13.61
C LEU A 351 -2.14 -21.17 13.25
N PRO A 352 -0.79 -21.02 13.28
CA PRO A 352 0.12 -22.12 13.02
C PRO A 352 -0.08 -23.29 14.00
N LEU A 353 -0.11 -24.51 13.47
CA LEU A 353 -0.20 -25.74 14.25
C LEU A 353 1.19 -26.05 14.86
N ILE A 354 1.23 -26.48 16.13
CA ILE A 354 2.41 -27.12 16.69
C ILE A 354 2.25 -28.62 16.48
N ARG A 355 3.12 -29.19 15.66
CA ARG A 355 3.31 -30.65 15.65
C ARG A 355 4.28 -30.98 16.81
N GLN A 356 3.80 -31.73 17.79
CA GLN A 356 4.65 -32.33 18.84
C GLN A 356 5.51 -33.44 18.23
#